data_d065017be7242ad298f971b490c60508
#
_entry.id   d065017be7242ad298f971b490c60508
#
_cell.length_a   1.000
_cell.length_b   1.000
_cell.length_c   1.000
_cell.angle_alpha   90.00
_cell.angle_beta   90.00
_cell.angle_gamma   90.00
#
_symmetry.space_group_name_H-M   'P 1'
#
loop_
_entity.id
_entity.type
_entity.pdbx_description
1 polymer ?
#
loop_
_entity_poly.entity_id
_entity_poly.type
_entity_poly.pdbx_seq_one_letter_code
_entity_poly.pdbx_strand_id
1 'polypeptide(L)'
;MPKVVKPLTDKEIKASKAKEKEYKLSDGQSLYLVVKTNGTKFFRYDFTFEKKRKSMSFGIYPDISLAEARILKDKAKELLKQNINPIVEKNSSNNVDETNIFKNIAEKWLSRMKNDWVDNTFIKVVNVLENHAYPYIGNKSIKDITRTDILNIIDRMNKKSLFGSAEKLISNINRIYKFAVTYNYVEHNIVADIDKKNVIISTRHNHYPAITNEDDVKELINDIQSFEDLFKADITTIIALKLAPLVALRPFNLCSLEWSEINFEKEYLDIPANKMKTKKDFVMPLSQKAIKILKTIEPFSSHKSKYVFPSPTSNIKNINDATINHALKKLGYKDRHCTHGFRSTFSTITHEKVKEHGFSSDIIESCLAHEEQNQVKASYNRSSKMKYFEEKKELMQWWADWLDNLVK
;
A
#
# COMPACT_ATOMS: atom_id res chain seq x y z
N MET A 1 -12.13 40.55 -58.50
CA MET A 1 -10.87 39.86 -58.12
C MET A 1 -10.75 39.83 -56.60
N PRO A 2 -10.45 38.72 -55.96
CA PRO A 2 -10.27 38.68 -54.53
C PRO A 2 -9.04 39.54 -54.16
N LYS A 3 -9.19 40.46 -53.21
CA LYS A 3 -8.08 41.29 -52.69
C LYS A 3 -6.97 40.37 -52.18
N VAL A 4 -5.79 40.43 -52.78
CA VAL A 4 -4.60 39.75 -52.28
C VAL A 4 -4.19 40.41 -50.96
N VAL A 5 -4.35 39.72 -49.87
CA VAL A 5 -3.96 40.17 -48.53
C VAL A 5 -2.46 39.92 -48.35
N LYS A 6 -1.69 40.94 -48.10
CA LYS A 6 -0.26 40.83 -47.75
C LYS A 6 -0.12 40.08 -46.44
N PRO A 7 0.67 39.00 -46.35
CA PRO A 7 0.93 38.28 -45.11
C PRO A 7 1.57 39.20 -44.06
N LEU A 8 1.21 38.99 -42.80
CA LEU A 8 1.79 39.71 -41.65
C LEU A 8 3.27 39.34 -41.44
N THR A 9 4.01 40.29 -40.90
CA THR A 9 5.37 40.09 -40.43
C THR A 9 5.43 40.19 -38.91
N ASP A 10 6.43 39.56 -38.30
CA ASP A 10 6.64 39.61 -36.83
C ASP A 10 6.89 41.05 -36.34
N LYS A 11 7.50 41.89 -37.21
CA LYS A 11 7.70 43.31 -36.95
C LYS A 11 6.35 44.07 -36.85
N GLU A 12 5.40 43.77 -37.71
CA GLU A 12 4.06 44.37 -37.71
C GLU A 12 3.25 43.89 -36.49
N ILE A 13 3.40 42.64 -36.12
CA ILE A 13 2.77 42.08 -34.90
C ILE A 13 3.30 42.75 -33.63
N LYS A 14 4.62 42.90 -33.51
CA LYS A 14 5.26 43.64 -32.41
C LYS A 14 4.82 45.10 -32.34
N ALA A 15 4.74 45.75 -33.45
CA ALA A 15 4.39 47.17 -33.56
C ALA A 15 2.89 47.47 -33.32
N SER A 16 2.00 46.43 -33.38
CA SER A 16 0.58 46.64 -33.18
C SER A 16 0.27 46.97 -31.71
N LYS A 17 -0.41 48.11 -31.47
CA LYS A 17 -0.77 48.61 -30.15
C LYS A 17 -2.26 48.46 -29.88
N ALA A 18 -2.66 48.39 -28.60
CA ALA A 18 -4.05 48.43 -28.19
C ALA A 18 -4.75 49.70 -28.71
N LYS A 19 -6.03 49.58 -29.05
CA LYS A 19 -6.92 50.67 -29.45
C LYS A 19 -8.17 50.64 -28.55
N GLU A 20 -9.00 51.67 -28.64
CA GLU A 20 -10.25 51.77 -27.89
C GLU A 20 -11.21 50.59 -28.16
N LYS A 21 -11.11 49.94 -29.32
CA LYS A 21 -11.87 48.77 -29.70
C LYS A 21 -10.95 47.67 -30.19
N GLU A 22 -11.34 46.43 -29.92
CA GLU A 22 -10.67 45.21 -30.47
C GLU A 22 -10.65 45.31 -32.01
N TYR A 23 -9.51 44.99 -32.60
CA TYR A 23 -9.35 44.98 -34.07
C TYR A 23 -8.57 43.77 -34.54
N LYS A 24 -8.70 43.45 -35.82
CA LYS A 24 -8.07 42.31 -36.48
C LYS A 24 -7.09 42.76 -37.56
N LEU A 25 -5.93 42.11 -37.61
CA LEU A 25 -4.98 42.20 -38.73
C LEU A 25 -5.01 40.85 -39.46
N SER A 26 -5.22 40.89 -40.77
CA SER A 26 -5.32 39.64 -41.58
C SER A 26 -3.93 39.19 -42.01
N ASP A 27 -3.64 37.88 -41.80
CA ASP A 27 -2.45 37.22 -42.35
C ASP A 27 -2.74 36.51 -43.71
N GLY A 28 -3.99 36.62 -44.17
CA GLY A 28 -4.46 35.87 -45.31
C GLY A 28 -5.09 34.52 -44.99
N GLN A 29 -5.82 33.96 -45.94
CA GLN A 29 -6.45 32.63 -45.81
C GLN A 29 -7.27 32.45 -44.51
N SER A 30 -7.99 33.53 -44.08
CA SER A 30 -8.83 33.54 -42.88
C SER A 30 -8.07 33.41 -41.55
N LEU A 31 -6.74 33.58 -41.52
CA LEU A 31 -5.94 33.72 -40.29
C LEU A 31 -5.85 35.20 -39.93
N TYR A 32 -6.11 35.53 -38.69
CA TYR A 32 -6.10 36.89 -38.14
C TYR A 32 -5.30 36.95 -36.86
N LEU A 33 -4.53 38.05 -36.68
CA LEU A 33 -4.09 38.49 -35.35
C LEU A 33 -5.18 39.41 -34.78
N VAL A 34 -5.71 39.08 -33.63
CA VAL A 34 -6.68 39.87 -32.89
C VAL A 34 -5.92 40.63 -31.79
N VAL A 35 -6.10 41.94 -31.72
CA VAL A 35 -5.52 42.81 -30.68
C VAL A 35 -6.65 43.35 -29.82
N LYS A 36 -6.67 42.93 -28.56
CA LYS A 36 -7.66 43.36 -27.56
C LYS A 36 -7.34 44.77 -27.02
N THR A 37 -8.33 45.39 -26.40
CA THR A 37 -8.22 46.69 -25.74
C THR A 37 -7.20 46.75 -24.60
N ASN A 38 -6.94 45.58 -23.94
CA ASN A 38 -5.92 45.43 -22.91
C ASN A 38 -4.50 45.13 -23.45
N GLY A 39 -4.31 45.18 -24.78
CA GLY A 39 -3.03 44.89 -25.43
C GLY A 39 -2.71 43.42 -25.68
N THR A 40 -3.53 42.47 -25.21
CA THR A 40 -3.35 41.07 -25.49
C THR A 40 -3.52 40.80 -26.98
N LYS A 41 -2.61 40.03 -27.58
CA LYS A 41 -2.62 39.64 -28.99
C LYS A 41 -2.81 38.12 -29.06
N PHE A 42 -3.71 37.64 -29.91
CA PHE A 42 -3.89 36.22 -30.13
C PHE A 42 -4.23 35.89 -31.57
N PHE A 43 -3.88 34.68 -32.01
CA PHE A 43 -4.20 34.22 -33.36
C PHE A 43 -5.56 33.58 -33.40
N ARG A 44 -6.37 33.93 -34.41
CA ARG A 44 -7.70 33.43 -34.67
C ARG A 44 -7.82 32.97 -36.10
N TYR A 45 -8.39 31.80 -36.31
CA TYR A 45 -8.73 31.23 -37.62
C TYR A 45 -10.25 31.16 -37.76
N ASP A 46 -10.78 31.80 -38.82
CA ASP A 46 -12.19 31.78 -39.16
C ASP A 46 -12.42 30.78 -40.32
N PHE A 47 -13.40 29.89 -40.21
CA PHE A 47 -13.71 28.85 -41.21
C PHE A 47 -15.21 28.56 -41.29
N THR A 48 -15.61 27.85 -42.33
CA THR A 48 -16.98 27.36 -42.51
C THR A 48 -17.00 25.85 -42.38
N PHE A 49 -17.88 25.31 -41.55
CA PHE A 49 -18.13 23.88 -41.39
C PHE A 49 -19.64 23.65 -41.34
N GLU A 50 -20.15 22.70 -42.14
CA GLU A 50 -21.60 22.41 -42.28
C GLU A 50 -22.43 23.69 -42.55
N LYS A 51 -21.99 24.51 -43.49
CA LYS A 51 -22.61 25.80 -43.88
C LYS A 51 -22.68 26.85 -42.77
N LYS A 52 -22.09 26.63 -41.57
CA LYS A 52 -22.03 27.58 -40.47
C LYS A 52 -20.64 28.18 -40.36
N ARG A 53 -20.54 29.51 -40.18
CA ARG A 53 -19.28 30.18 -39.86
C ARG A 53 -18.90 29.87 -38.43
N LYS A 54 -17.65 29.43 -38.26
CA LYS A 54 -17.02 29.15 -36.96
C LYS A 54 -15.66 29.84 -36.86
N SER A 55 -15.18 30.02 -35.64
CA SER A 55 -13.83 30.57 -35.41
C SER A 55 -13.16 29.81 -34.27
N MET A 56 -11.83 29.60 -34.36
CA MET A 56 -11.03 29.01 -33.31
C MET A 56 -9.81 29.88 -33.00
N SER A 57 -9.42 29.96 -31.73
CA SER A 57 -8.20 30.62 -31.30
C SER A 57 -7.06 29.62 -31.25
N PHE A 58 -5.86 29.99 -31.70
CA PHE A 58 -4.68 29.12 -31.63
C PHE A 58 -3.82 29.39 -30.38
N GLY A 59 -3.90 30.59 -29.80
CA GLY A 59 -3.15 30.97 -28.62
C GLY A 59 -2.70 32.41 -28.63
N ILE A 60 -2.03 32.83 -27.57
CA ILE A 60 -1.59 34.21 -27.32
C ILE A 60 -0.18 34.39 -27.88
N TYR A 61 0.06 35.52 -28.52
CA TYR A 61 1.42 35.96 -28.88
C TYR A 61 2.09 36.61 -27.66
N PRO A 62 3.37 36.33 -27.33
CA PRO A 62 4.35 35.56 -28.12
C PRO A 62 4.41 34.07 -27.85
N ASP A 63 3.59 33.49 -26.95
CA ASP A 63 3.61 32.05 -26.62
C ASP A 63 3.41 31.19 -27.88
N ILE A 64 2.57 31.65 -28.79
CA ILE A 64 2.42 31.11 -30.15
C ILE A 64 3.00 32.11 -31.13
N SER A 65 4.01 31.71 -31.88
CA SER A 65 4.62 32.51 -32.94
C SER A 65 3.74 32.56 -34.20
N LEU A 66 4.00 33.55 -35.10
CA LEU A 66 3.31 33.63 -36.38
C LEU A 66 3.52 32.38 -37.25
N ALA A 67 4.71 31.80 -37.22
CA ALA A 67 5.03 30.57 -37.95
C ALA A 67 4.19 29.37 -37.44
N GLU A 68 4.11 29.22 -36.13
CA GLU A 68 3.29 28.15 -35.49
C GLU A 68 1.80 28.37 -35.78
N ALA A 69 1.30 29.61 -35.73
CA ALA A 69 -0.09 29.92 -36.08
C ALA A 69 -0.44 29.51 -37.51
N ARG A 70 0.49 29.69 -38.44
CA ARG A 70 0.33 29.25 -39.85
C ARG A 70 0.29 27.74 -39.96
N ILE A 71 1.17 27.02 -39.25
CA ILE A 71 1.17 25.54 -39.21
C ILE A 71 -0.17 25.03 -38.65
N LEU A 72 -0.65 25.63 -37.55
CA LEU A 72 -1.92 25.25 -36.93
C LEU A 72 -3.12 25.51 -37.87
N LYS A 73 -3.08 26.61 -38.61
CA LYS A 73 -4.09 26.92 -39.66
C LYS A 73 -4.08 25.82 -40.74
N ASP A 74 -2.90 25.42 -41.22
CA ASP A 74 -2.80 24.44 -42.29
C ASP A 74 -3.28 23.05 -41.84
N LYS A 75 -2.96 22.64 -40.60
CA LYS A 75 -3.54 21.45 -39.97
C LYS A 75 -5.07 21.53 -39.88
N ALA A 76 -5.62 22.67 -39.44
CA ALA A 76 -7.06 22.86 -39.37
C ALA A 76 -7.73 22.76 -40.75
N LYS A 77 -7.07 23.23 -41.83
CA LYS A 77 -7.53 23.09 -43.22
C LYS A 77 -7.54 21.63 -43.68
N GLU A 78 -6.56 20.82 -43.28
CA GLU A 78 -6.53 19.41 -43.64
C GLU A 78 -7.68 18.65 -42.97
N LEU A 79 -7.98 18.92 -41.71
CA LEU A 79 -9.13 18.36 -41.01
C LEU A 79 -10.45 18.73 -41.71
N LEU A 80 -10.59 19.98 -42.14
CA LEU A 80 -11.79 20.42 -42.90
C LEU A 80 -11.94 19.69 -44.22
N LYS A 81 -10.84 19.41 -44.96
CA LYS A 81 -10.88 18.58 -46.19
C LYS A 81 -11.37 17.17 -45.91
N GLN A 82 -11.07 16.62 -44.74
CA GLN A 82 -11.51 15.29 -44.29
C GLN A 82 -12.93 15.34 -43.68
N ASN A 83 -13.62 16.48 -43.74
CA ASN A 83 -14.94 16.71 -43.14
C ASN A 83 -14.95 16.54 -41.61
N ILE A 84 -13.82 16.82 -40.95
CA ILE A 84 -13.66 16.83 -39.52
C ILE A 84 -13.69 18.25 -39.00
N ASN A 85 -14.46 18.51 -37.93
CA ASN A 85 -14.53 19.85 -37.32
C ASN A 85 -13.26 20.14 -36.47
N PRO A 86 -12.39 21.10 -36.85
CA PRO A 86 -11.15 21.37 -36.13
C PRO A 86 -11.34 21.82 -34.67
N ILE A 87 -12.50 22.38 -34.31
CA ILE A 87 -12.81 22.77 -32.93
C ILE A 87 -13.07 21.52 -32.08
N VAL A 88 -13.81 20.54 -32.62
CA VAL A 88 -14.08 19.29 -31.91
C VAL A 88 -12.77 18.51 -31.72
N GLU A 89 -11.96 18.43 -32.77
CA GLU A 89 -10.66 17.74 -32.71
C GLU A 89 -9.69 18.42 -31.72
N LYS A 90 -9.62 19.76 -31.70
CA LYS A 90 -8.85 20.49 -30.70
C LYS A 90 -9.38 20.27 -29.27
N ASN A 91 -10.68 20.21 -29.11
CA ASN A 91 -11.31 19.96 -27.80
C ASN A 91 -11.16 18.48 -27.37
N SER A 92 -11.15 17.53 -28.30
CA SER A 92 -10.85 16.14 -28.00
C SER A 92 -9.38 15.89 -27.68
N SER A 93 -8.46 16.66 -28.27
CA SER A 93 -7.05 16.65 -27.92
C SER A 93 -6.73 17.48 -26.65
N ASN A 94 -7.58 18.43 -26.26
CA ASN A 94 -7.47 19.20 -25.01
C ASN A 94 -8.39 18.70 -23.88
N ASN A 95 -9.42 17.93 -24.18
CA ASN A 95 -10.09 17.12 -23.18
C ASN A 95 -9.16 15.94 -22.92
N VAL A 96 -8.38 16.03 -21.86
CA VAL A 96 -7.97 14.85 -21.11
C VAL A 96 -9.32 14.17 -20.84
N ASP A 97 -9.59 13.08 -21.59
CA ASP A 97 -10.79 12.28 -21.38
C ASP A 97 -10.74 11.92 -19.90
N GLU A 98 -11.61 12.54 -19.09
CA GLU A 98 -11.60 12.37 -17.63
C GLU A 98 -11.65 10.89 -17.26
N THR A 99 -12.20 10.07 -18.16
CA THR A 99 -12.24 8.62 -18.01
C THR A 99 -10.84 7.98 -18.11
N ASN A 100 -9.86 8.62 -18.74
CA ASN A 100 -8.50 8.14 -18.96
C ASN A 100 -7.45 8.76 -18.03
N ILE A 101 -7.85 9.59 -17.06
CA ILE A 101 -6.97 10.11 -16.02
C ILE A 101 -6.51 8.95 -15.12
N PHE A 102 -5.22 8.91 -14.81
CA PHE A 102 -4.61 7.84 -13.98
C PHE A 102 -5.36 7.63 -12.66
N LYS A 103 -5.71 8.71 -11.96
CA LYS A 103 -6.44 8.63 -10.69
C LYS A 103 -7.79 7.91 -10.87
N ASN A 104 -8.56 8.27 -11.89
CA ASN A 104 -9.89 7.69 -12.13
C ASN A 104 -9.79 6.19 -12.48
N ILE A 105 -8.76 5.79 -13.24
CA ILE A 105 -8.50 4.37 -13.55
C ILE A 105 -8.04 3.62 -12.30
N ALA A 106 -7.18 4.23 -11.49
CA ALA A 106 -6.74 3.65 -10.21
C ALA A 106 -7.92 3.46 -9.24
N GLU A 107 -8.85 4.41 -9.16
CA GLU A 107 -10.07 4.31 -8.34
C GLU A 107 -11.01 3.20 -8.84
N LYS A 108 -11.17 3.03 -10.15
CA LYS A 108 -11.91 1.89 -10.73
C LYS A 108 -11.27 0.55 -10.35
N TRP A 109 -9.94 0.46 -10.42
CA TRP A 109 -9.20 -0.73 -10.00
C TRP A 109 -9.36 -0.97 -8.49
N LEU A 110 -9.22 0.06 -7.65
CA LEU A 110 -9.39 -0.02 -6.19
C LEU A 110 -10.80 -0.50 -5.82
N SER A 111 -11.84 0.02 -6.47
CA SER A 111 -13.24 -0.39 -6.23
C SER A 111 -13.43 -1.89 -6.49
N ARG A 112 -12.75 -2.45 -7.50
CA ARG A 112 -12.79 -3.88 -7.79
C ARG A 112 -12.04 -4.71 -6.76
N MET A 113 -10.91 -4.20 -6.25
CA MET A 113 -10.08 -4.88 -5.25
C MET A 113 -10.64 -4.81 -3.83
N LYS A 114 -11.59 -3.91 -3.56
CA LYS A 114 -12.14 -3.67 -2.23
C LYS A 114 -12.75 -4.93 -1.59
N ASN A 115 -13.41 -5.77 -2.38
CA ASN A 115 -14.03 -7.00 -1.88
C ASN A 115 -13.02 -8.14 -1.64
N ASP A 116 -11.85 -8.07 -2.29
CA ASP A 116 -10.84 -9.13 -2.19
C ASP A 116 -9.84 -8.86 -1.06
N TRP A 117 -9.73 -7.61 -0.61
CA TRP A 117 -8.74 -7.20 0.37
C TRP A 117 -9.35 -6.95 1.75
N VAL A 118 -8.56 -7.27 2.76
CA VAL A 118 -8.85 -6.83 4.14
C VAL A 118 -8.70 -5.30 4.20
N ASP A 119 -9.60 -4.63 4.94
CA ASP A 119 -9.67 -3.16 5.06
C ASP A 119 -8.29 -2.51 5.30
N ASN A 120 -7.49 -3.05 6.19
CA ASN A 120 -6.16 -2.52 6.50
C ASN A 120 -5.20 -2.58 5.30
N THR A 121 -5.32 -3.59 4.43
CA THR A 121 -4.55 -3.68 3.19
C THR A 121 -5.02 -2.64 2.19
N PHE A 122 -6.34 -2.49 2.03
CA PHE A 122 -6.95 -1.50 1.16
C PHE A 122 -6.51 -0.08 1.53
N ILE A 123 -6.65 0.30 2.81
CA ILE A 123 -6.24 1.61 3.34
C ILE A 123 -4.75 1.89 3.07
N LYS A 124 -3.87 0.90 3.28
CA LYS A 124 -2.42 1.05 3.01
C LYS A 124 -2.12 1.30 1.53
N VAL A 125 -2.84 0.65 0.62
CA VAL A 125 -2.68 0.85 -0.83
C VAL A 125 -3.17 2.24 -1.23
N VAL A 126 -4.36 2.65 -0.75
CA VAL A 126 -4.91 3.99 -0.99
C VAL A 126 -3.92 5.06 -0.50
N ASN A 127 -3.46 4.97 0.74
CA ASN A 127 -2.51 5.93 1.32
C ASN A 127 -1.20 6.05 0.52
N VAL A 128 -0.67 4.93 0.00
CA VAL A 128 0.55 4.96 -0.83
C VAL A 128 0.30 5.67 -2.15
N LEU A 129 -0.86 5.45 -2.78
CA LEU A 129 -1.22 6.12 -4.03
C LEU A 129 -1.47 7.62 -3.81
N GLU A 130 -2.24 7.99 -2.78
CA GLU A 130 -2.57 9.39 -2.45
C GLU A 130 -1.33 10.21 -2.10
N ASN A 131 -0.44 9.66 -1.28
CA ASN A 131 0.72 10.41 -0.82
C ASN A 131 1.87 10.45 -1.83
N HIS A 132 1.99 9.47 -2.73
CA HIS A 132 3.19 9.31 -3.53
C HIS A 132 2.96 9.26 -5.05
N ALA A 133 1.78 8.86 -5.55
CA ALA A 133 1.50 8.81 -6.98
C ALA A 133 0.62 9.98 -7.44
N TYR A 134 -0.53 10.18 -6.82
CA TYR A 134 -1.52 11.16 -7.27
C TYR A 134 -1.00 12.60 -7.33
N PRO A 135 -0.12 13.08 -6.42
CA PRO A 135 0.43 14.43 -6.53
C PRO A 135 1.24 14.70 -7.81
N TYR A 136 1.74 13.64 -8.47
CA TYR A 136 2.64 13.78 -9.63
C TYR A 136 2.02 13.31 -10.94
N ILE A 137 1.28 12.21 -10.90
CA ILE A 137 0.71 11.57 -12.10
C ILE A 137 -0.82 11.42 -12.04
N GLY A 138 -1.45 11.79 -10.92
CA GLY A 138 -2.88 11.57 -10.69
C GLY A 138 -3.76 12.20 -11.76
N ASN A 139 -3.46 13.43 -12.17
CA ASN A 139 -4.22 14.21 -13.14
C ASN A 139 -3.71 14.07 -14.59
N LYS A 140 -2.68 13.23 -14.83
CA LYS A 140 -2.22 12.94 -16.19
C LYS A 140 -3.10 11.87 -16.83
N SER A 141 -3.30 11.95 -18.14
CA SER A 141 -3.82 10.82 -18.91
C SER A 141 -2.88 9.62 -18.74
N ILE A 142 -3.42 8.43 -18.51
CA ILE A 142 -2.60 7.22 -18.33
C ILE A 142 -1.73 6.91 -19.56
N LYS A 143 -2.16 7.38 -20.75
CA LYS A 143 -1.41 7.24 -22.01
C LYS A 143 -0.18 8.15 -22.06
N ASP A 144 -0.23 9.29 -21.36
CA ASP A 144 0.82 10.32 -21.39
C ASP A 144 1.83 10.15 -20.27
N ILE A 145 1.60 9.22 -19.34
CA ILE A 145 2.54 8.88 -18.29
C ILE A 145 3.69 8.09 -18.90
N THR A 146 4.90 8.56 -18.64
CA THR A 146 6.13 7.91 -19.12
C THR A 146 6.78 7.08 -17.99
N ARG A 147 7.66 6.14 -18.38
CA ARG A 147 8.51 5.41 -17.41
C ARG A 147 9.34 6.38 -16.57
N THR A 148 9.82 7.47 -17.17
CA THR A 148 10.59 8.52 -16.47
C THR A 148 9.77 9.20 -15.36
N ASP A 149 8.47 9.45 -15.57
CA ASP A 149 7.61 10.01 -14.53
C ASP A 149 7.58 9.10 -13.28
N ILE A 150 7.46 7.79 -13.50
CA ILE A 150 7.43 6.80 -12.40
C ILE A 150 8.79 6.72 -11.69
N LEU A 151 9.88 6.67 -12.45
CA LEU A 151 11.24 6.64 -11.88
C LEU A 151 11.53 7.88 -11.05
N ASN A 152 11.12 9.06 -11.50
CA ASN A 152 11.26 10.31 -10.74
C ASN A 152 10.52 10.28 -9.39
N ILE A 153 9.35 9.61 -9.32
CA ILE A 153 8.64 9.42 -8.05
C ILE A 153 9.45 8.50 -7.13
N ILE A 154 9.95 7.40 -7.66
CA ILE A 154 10.75 6.44 -6.90
C ILE A 154 12.04 7.06 -6.37
N ASP A 155 12.74 7.86 -7.19
CA ASP A 155 13.94 8.57 -6.76
C ASP A 155 13.68 9.55 -5.61
N ARG A 156 12.54 10.24 -5.64
CA ARG A 156 12.11 11.11 -4.52
C ARG A 156 11.83 10.30 -3.25
N MET A 157 11.25 9.12 -3.38
CA MET A 157 11.00 8.23 -2.24
C MET A 157 12.31 7.65 -1.70
N ASN A 158 13.25 7.28 -2.57
CA ASN A 158 14.59 6.83 -2.18
C ASN A 158 15.35 7.91 -1.39
N LYS A 159 15.32 9.16 -1.84
CA LYS A 159 15.91 10.30 -1.13
C LYS A 159 15.33 10.52 0.28
N LYS A 160 14.07 10.09 0.51
CA LYS A 160 13.40 10.15 1.81
C LYS A 160 13.53 8.82 2.60
N SER A 161 14.34 7.87 2.13
CA SER A 161 14.50 6.53 2.73
C SER A 161 13.19 5.73 2.85
N LEU A 162 12.21 5.96 1.96
CA LEU A 162 10.91 5.29 1.95
C LEU A 162 10.92 4.03 1.07
N PHE A 163 11.97 3.21 1.15
CA PHE A 163 12.24 2.08 0.25
C PHE A 163 11.10 1.06 0.19
N GLY A 164 10.59 0.61 1.34
CA GLY A 164 9.48 -0.35 1.40
C GLY A 164 8.17 0.20 0.85
N SER A 165 7.93 1.51 0.95
CA SER A 165 6.76 2.18 0.33
C SER A 165 6.95 2.34 -1.17
N ALA A 166 8.17 2.61 -1.64
CA ALA A 166 8.52 2.68 -3.05
C ALA A 166 8.29 1.34 -3.76
N GLU A 167 8.70 0.23 -3.13
CA GLU A 167 8.46 -1.12 -3.65
C GLU A 167 6.96 -1.43 -3.79
N LYS A 168 6.17 -1.09 -2.77
CA LYS A 168 4.71 -1.22 -2.80
C LYS A 168 4.08 -0.33 -3.87
N LEU A 169 4.58 0.90 -4.04
CA LEU A 169 4.07 1.83 -5.04
C LEU A 169 4.27 1.28 -6.46
N ILE A 170 5.49 0.86 -6.83
CA ILE A 170 5.76 0.25 -8.14
C ILE A 170 4.85 -0.96 -8.37
N SER A 171 4.69 -1.83 -7.34
CA SER A 171 3.83 -3.00 -7.44
C SER A 171 2.37 -2.63 -7.70
N ASN A 172 1.86 -1.58 -7.06
CA ASN A 172 0.49 -1.12 -7.24
C ASN A 172 0.30 -0.44 -8.60
N ILE A 173 1.23 0.42 -9.02
CA ILE A 173 1.18 1.03 -10.36
C ILE A 173 1.21 -0.06 -11.44
N ASN A 174 2.06 -1.08 -11.29
CA ASN A 174 2.08 -2.22 -12.22
C ASN A 174 0.72 -2.95 -12.30
N ARG A 175 0.04 -3.15 -11.17
CA ARG A 175 -1.31 -3.74 -11.14
C ARG A 175 -2.35 -2.85 -11.80
N ILE A 176 -2.27 -1.53 -11.58
CA ILE A 176 -3.16 -0.55 -12.23
C ILE A 176 -2.95 -0.56 -13.74
N TYR A 177 -1.70 -0.60 -14.22
CA TYR A 177 -1.41 -0.71 -15.66
C TYR A 177 -1.87 -2.04 -16.25
N LYS A 178 -1.73 -3.17 -15.54
CA LYS A 178 -2.31 -4.46 -15.98
C LYS A 178 -3.84 -4.36 -16.13
N PHE A 179 -4.51 -3.72 -15.17
CA PHE A 179 -5.93 -3.44 -15.27
C PHE A 179 -6.24 -2.54 -16.47
N ALA A 180 -5.47 -1.48 -16.67
CA ALA A 180 -5.64 -0.54 -17.78
C ALA A 180 -5.47 -1.21 -19.16
N VAL A 181 -4.50 -2.12 -19.31
CA VAL A 181 -4.33 -2.93 -20.53
C VAL A 181 -5.53 -3.86 -20.74
N THR A 182 -6.00 -4.54 -19.69
CA THR A 182 -7.15 -5.45 -19.76
C THR A 182 -8.43 -4.74 -20.24
N TYR A 183 -8.60 -3.46 -19.89
CA TYR A 183 -9.77 -2.65 -20.28
C TYR A 183 -9.51 -1.71 -21.46
N ASN A 184 -8.40 -1.91 -22.19
CA ASN A 184 -8.02 -1.14 -23.39
C ASN A 184 -7.87 0.38 -23.14
N TYR A 185 -7.54 0.81 -21.92
CA TYR A 185 -7.15 2.20 -21.64
C TYR A 185 -5.76 2.52 -22.19
N VAL A 186 -4.86 1.54 -22.22
CA VAL A 186 -3.51 1.60 -22.79
C VAL A 186 -3.19 0.31 -23.52
N GLU A 187 -2.28 0.37 -24.51
CA GLU A 187 -1.84 -0.81 -25.26
C GLU A 187 -0.81 -1.65 -24.48
N HIS A 188 0.06 -0.98 -23.73
CA HIS A 188 1.18 -1.63 -23.05
C HIS A 188 1.32 -1.19 -21.58
N ASN A 189 1.86 -2.09 -20.77
CA ASN A 189 2.21 -1.81 -19.38
C ASN A 189 3.65 -1.28 -19.31
N ILE A 190 3.83 0.02 -19.17
CA ILE A 190 5.14 0.69 -19.13
C ILE A 190 5.97 0.34 -17.89
N VAL A 191 5.35 -0.29 -16.87
CA VAL A 191 5.98 -0.63 -15.58
C VAL A 191 6.47 -2.08 -15.56
N ALA A 192 6.01 -2.92 -16.52
CA ALA A 192 6.29 -4.36 -16.52
C ALA A 192 7.79 -4.69 -16.48
N ASP A 193 8.59 -3.92 -17.21
CA ASP A 193 10.04 -4.14 -17.36
C ASP A 193 10.88 -3.35 -16.35
N ILE A 194 10.27 -2.68 -15.37
CA ILE A 194 11.03 -2.00 -14.30
C ILE A 194 11.53 -3.05 -13.31
N ASP A 195 12.82 -3.31 -13.34
CA ASP A 195 13.47 -4.12 -12.32
C ASP A 195 13.59 -3.31 -11.02
N LYS A 196 12.83 -3.73 -10.02
CA LYS A 196 12.78 -3.08 -8.71
C LYS A 196 14.14 -3.03 -8.02
N LYS A 197 14.98 -4.06 -8.24
CA LYS A 197 16.32 -4.14 -7.62
C LYS A 197 17.25 -3.05 -8.13
N ASN A 198 17.05 -2.58 -9.36
CA ASN A 198 17.87 -1.55 -9.98
C ASN A 198 17.40 -0.12 -9.64
N VAL A 199 16.16 0.05 -9.23
CA VAL A 199 15.56 1.38 -9.02
C VAL A 199 15.28 1.70 -7.56
N ILE A 200 15.17 0.70 -6.70
CA ILE A 200 14.95 0.89 -5.26
C ILE A 200 16.26 0.59 -4.55
N ILE A 201 16.70 1.54 -3.74
CA ILE A 201 17.85 1.32 -2.87
C ILE A 201 17.43 0.27 -1.84
N SER A 202 17.88 -0.97 -2.06
CA SER A 202 17.56 -2.07 -1.13
C SER A 202 18.31 -1.84 0.18
N THR A 203 17.58 -1.52 1.23
CA THR A 203 18.08 -1.84 2.56
C THR A 203 17.93 -3.35 2.74
N ARG A 204 18.95 -4.01 3.29
CA ARG A 204 18.84 -5.42 3.70
C ARG A 204 17.52 -5.54 4.47
N HIS A 205 16.64 -6.48 4.07
CA HIS A 205 15.46 -6.78 4.85
C HIS A 205 15.93 -7.16 6.25
N ASN A 206 15.84 -6.21 7.18
CA ASN A 206 16.09 -6.53 8.58
C ASN A 206 14.94 -7.43 9.02
N HIS A 207 15.26 -8.68 9.34
CA HIS A 207 14.33 -9.54 10.07
C HIS A 207 13.87 -8.82 11.33
N TYR A 208 12.68 -9.14 11.81
CA TYR A 208 12.25 -8.64 13.10
C TYR A 208 13.29 -9.01 14.15
N PRO A 209 13.70 -8.08 15.01
CA PRO A 209 14.68 -8.37 16.04
C PRO A 209 14.15 -9.50 16.95
N ALA A 210 14.95 -10.52 17.14
CA ALA A 210 14.63 -11.68 17.93
C ALA A 210 15.87 -12.21 18.64
N ILE A 211 15.73 -12.48 19.91
CA ILE A 211 16.72 -13.15 20.75
C ILE A 211 16.52 -14.65 20.60
N THR A 212 17.57 -15.37 20.20
CA THR A 212 17.54 -16.82 19.97
C THR A 212 18.65 -17.56 20.72
N ASN A 213 19.56 -16.85 21.36
CA ASN A 213 20.59 -17.41 22.24
C ASN A 213 20.00 -17.70 23.62
N GLU A 214 20.31 -18.84 24.21
CA GLU A 214 19.72 -19.33 25.48
C GLU A 214 19.97 -18.36 26.66
N ASP A 215 21.18 -17.83 26.81
CA ASP A 215 21.53 -16.94 27.90
C ASP A 215 20.74 -15.61 27.79
N ASP A 216 20.63 -15.06 26.61
CA ASP A 216 19.85 -13.85 26.35
C ASP A 216 18.34 -14.10 26.50
N VAL A 217 17.84 -15.33 26.17
CA VAL A 217 16.44 -15.72 26.41
C VAL A 217 16.19 -15.82 27.90
N LYS A 218 17.12 -16.37 28.69
CA LYS A 218 17.05 -16.42 30.14
C LYS A 218 16.88 -15.01 30.73
N GLU A 219 17.74 -14.08 30.31
CA GLU A 219 17.65 -12.66 30.73
C GLU A 219 16.27 -12.09 30.38
N LEU A 220 15.83 -12.24 29.11
CA LEU A 220 14.55 -11.73 28.63
C LEU A 220 13.36 -12.27 29.45
N ILE A 221 13.33 -13.58 29.76
CA ILE A 221 12.22 -14.19 30.51
C ILE A 221 12.22 -13.72 31.97
N ASN A 222 13.38 -13.57 32.62
CA ASN A 222 13.51 -13.01 33.97
C ASN A 222 12.99 -11.57 33.99
N ASP A 223 13.39 -10.74 33.05
CA ASP A 223 12.96 -9.34 32.98
C ASP A 223 11.45 -9.22 32.74
N ILE A 224 10.87 -10.12 31.91
CA ILE A 224 9.42 -10.17 31.71
C ILE A 224 8.69 -10.55 33.00
N GLN A 225 9.23 -11.48 33.80
CA GLN A 225 8.64 -11.88 35.07
C GLN A 225 8.67 -10.73 36.09
N SER A 226 9.75 -9.95 36.12
CA SER A 226 9.97 -8.81 37.04
C SER A 226 9.31 -7.52 36.53
N PHE A 227 8.68 -7.51 35.34
CA PHE A 227 8.16 -6.28 34.73
C PHE A 227 7.16 -5.52 35.62
N GLU A 228 6.27 -6.24 36.32
CA GLU A 228 5.26 -5.64 37.23
C GLU A 228 5.85 -4.99 38.44
N ASP A 229 7.01 -5.47 38.93
CA ASP A 229 7.72 -4.90 40.05
C ASP A 229 8.51 -3.64 39.67
N LEU A 230 8.98 -3.59 38.40
CA LEU A 230 9.82 -2.51 37.90
C LEU A 230 9.02 -1.35 37.31
N PHE A 231 7.85 -1.65 36.72
CA PHE A 231 7.10 -0.66 35.96
C PHE A 231 5.61 -0.67 36.30
N LYS A 232 5.07 0.51 36.54
CA LYS A 232 3.64 0.69 36.66
C LYS A 232 2.98 0.50 35.28
N ALA A 233 2.19 -0.56 35.11
CA ALA A 233 1.50 -0.89 33.88
C ALA A 233 0.10 -1.48 34.18
N ASP A 234 -0.77 -1.43 33.17
CA ASP A 234 -2.09 -2.07 33.27
C ASP A 234 -1.93 -3.59 33.30
N ILE A 235 -2.80 -4.27 34.05
CA ILE A 235 -2.78 -5.74 34.20
C ILE A 235 -2.87 -6.48 32.85
N THR A 236 -3.63 -5.93 31.90
CA THR A 236 -3.74 -6.53 30.55
C THR A 236 -2.41 -6.52 29.82
N THR A 237 -1.60 -5.46 29.99
CA THR A 237 -0.26 -5.36 29.41
C THR A 237 0.71 -6.35 30.07
N ILE A 238 0.70 -6.43 31.39
CA ILE A 238 1.56 -7.33 32.17
C ILE A 238 1.30 -8.78 31.76
N ILE A 239 0.03 -9.18 31.78
CA ILE A 239 -0.34 -10.58 31.49
C ILE A 239 -0.14 -10.91 29.99
N ALA A 240 -0.43 -10.00 29.08
CA ALA A 240 -0.15 -10.21 27.65
C ALA A 240 1.37 -10.37 27.38
N LEU A 241 2.21 -9.60 28.06
CA LEU A 241 3.67 -9.73 27.99
C LEU A 241 4.15 -11.08 28.52
N LYS A 242 3.63 -11.53 29.67
CA LYS A 242 3.95 -12.84 30.26
C LYS A 242 3.46 -14.03 29.41
N LEU A 243 2.35 -13.88 28.69
CA LEU A 243 1.80 -14.92 27.83
C LEU A 243 2.54 -15.01 26.47
N ALA A 244 3.05 -13.90 25.95
CA ALA A 244 3.64 -13.81 24.61
C ALA A 244 4.68 -14.89 24.29
N PRO A 245 5.69 -15.18 25.15
CA PRO A 245 6.69 -16.20 24.89
C PRO A 245 6.12 -17.61 24.88
N LEU A 246 4.99 -17.87 25.58
CA LEU A 246 4.42 -19.20 25.77
C LEU A 246 3.54 -19.68 24.61
N VAL A 247 2.95 -18.77 23.84
CA VAL A 247 1.98 -19.11 22.81
C VAL A 247 2.47 -18.88 21.38
N ALA A 248 3.59 -18.20 21.19
CA ALA A 248 4.21 -17.91 19.88
C ALA A 248 3.21 -17.44 18.80
N LEU A 249 2.12 -16.76 19.21
CA LEU A 249 1.11 -16.20 18.32
C LEU A 249 1.62 -14.96 17.57
N ARG A 250 1.01 -14.64 16.43
CA ARG A 250 1.24 -13.33 15.81
C ARG A 250 0.76 -12.21 16.74
N PRO A 251 1.43 -11.04 16.79
CA PRO A 251 1.06 -9.94 17.69
C PRO A 251 -0.42 -9.59 17.64
N PHE A 252 -1.00 -9.47 16.44
CA PHE A 252 -2.42 -9.22 16.26
C PHE A 252 -3.29 -10.31 16.92
N ASN A 253 -2.99 -11.58 16.70
CA ASN A 253 -3.78 -12.70 17.27
C ASN A 253 -3.70 -12.73 18.80
N LEU A 254 -2.51 -12.46 19.37
CA LEU A 254 -2.35 -12.38 20.81
C LEU A 254 -3.15 -11.20 21.40
N CYS A 255 -2.97 -9.99 20.87
CA CYS A 255 -3.63 -8.80 21.38
C CYS A 255 -5.15 -8.79 21.19
N SER A 256 -5.64 -9.43 20.11
CA SER A 256 -7.08 -9.50 19.78
C SER A 256 -7.76 -10.81 20.25
N LEU A 257 -7.11 -11.57 21.12
CA LEU A 257 -7.66 -12.84 21.64
C LEU A 257 -8.99 -12.56 22.37
N GLU A 258 -10.01 -13.38 22.08
CA GLU A 258 -11.32 -13.31 22.70
C GLU A 258 -11.54 -14.48 23.66
N TRP A 259 -12.34 -14.29 24.70
CA TRP A 259 -12.66 -15.35 25.66
C TRP A 259 -13.37 -16.54 25.00
N SER A 260 -14.19 -16.28 23.98
CA SER A 260 -14.85 -17.32 23.19
C SER A 260 -13.89 -18.20 22.37
N GLU A 261 -12.64 -17.77 22.20
CA GLU A 261 -11.61 -18.52 21.48
C GLU A 261 -10.79 -19.45 22.40
N ILE A 262 -11.05 -19.42 23.72
CA ILE A 262 -10.36 -20.25 24.71
C ILE A 262 -11.22 -21.40 25.16
N ASN A 263 -10.74 -22.61 24.96
CA ASN A 263 -11.35 -23.82 25.56
C ASN A 263 -10.49 -24.28 26.74
N PHE A 264 -10.90 -23.89 27.94
CA PHE A 264 -10.18 -24.26 29.17
C PHE A 264 -10.31 -25.75 29.52
N GLU A 265 -11.42 -26.43 29.14
CA GLU A 265 -11.62 -27.85 29.42
C GLU A 265 -10.68 -28.70 28.56
N LYS A 266 -10.56 -28.38 27.27
CA LYS A 266 -9.70 -29.10 26.33
C LYS A 266 -8.32 -28.45 26.12
N GLU A 267 -8.05 -27.35 26.83
CA GLU A 267 -6.74 -26.70 26.93
C GLU A 267 -6.20 -26.19 25.56
N TYR A 268 -7.03 -25.49 24.77
CA TYR A 268 -6.57 -24.90 23.49
C TYR A 268 -7.21 -23.57 23.16
N LEU A 269 -6.59 -22.86 22.21
CA LEU A 269 -7.14 -21.72 21.51
C LEU A 269 -7.75 -22.17 20.16
N ASP A 270 -8.93 -21.69 19.82
CA ASP A 270 -9.59 -21.90 18.51
C ASP A 270 -9.74 -20.52 17.82
N ILE A 271 -8.75 -20.14 17.03
CA ILE A 271 -8.71 -18.84 16.37
C ILE A 271 -9.35 -18.95 14.99
N PRO A 272 -10.43 -18.20 14.72
CA PRO A 272 -11.17 -18.32 13.47
C PRO A 272 -10.40 -17.75 12.27
N ALA A 273 -10.70 -18.29 11.08
CA ALA A 273 -10.03 -17.97 9.81
C ALA A 273 -10.00 -16.48 9.47
N ASN A 274 -11.03 -15.72 9.85
CA ASN A 274 -11.10 -14.27 9.59
C ASN A 274 -10.05 -13.45 10.36
N LYS A 275 -9.54 -13.97 11.49
CA LYS A 275 -8.42 -13.39 12.25
C LYS A 275 -7.06 -13.89 11.78
N MET A 276 -7.01 -14.94 10.98
CA MET A 276 -5.76 -15.54 10.54
C MET A 276 -5.28 -14.98 9.20
N LYS A 277 -3.99 -14.72 9.09
CA LYS A 277 -3.36 -14.27 7.82
C LYS A 277 -3.54 -15.31 6.71
N THR A 278 -3.57 -16.60 7.06
CA THR A 278 -3.75 -17.74 6.16
C THR A 278 -5.20 -17.96 5.74
N LYS A 279 -6.16 -17.22 6.33
CA LYS A 279 -7.62 -17.42 6.11
C LYS A 279 -8.09 -18.86 6.37
N LYS A 280 -7.45 -19.56 7.32
CA LYS A 280 -7.82 -20.90 7.79
C LYS A 280 -7.95 -20.87 9.31
N ASP A 281 -8.90 -21.61 9.85
CA ASP A 281 -9.04 -21.79 11.30
C ASP A 281 -7.75 -22.37 11.89
N PHE A 282 -7.40 -21.93 13.08
CA PHE A 282 -6.15 -22.33 13.73
C PHE A 282 -6.38 -22.73 15.16
N VAL A 283 -6.00 -23.98 15.48
CA VAL A 283 -6.03 -24.51 16.83
C VAL A 283 -4.61 -24.59 17.40
N MET A 284 -4.44 -23.98 18.58
CA MET A 284 -3.18 -23.96 19.33
C MET A 284 -3.42 -24.54 20.73
N PRO A 285 -2.84 -25.71 21.06
CA PRO A 285 -2.85 -26.22 22.42
C PRO A 285 -2.13 -25.29 23.39
N LEU A 286 -2.60 -25.24 24.63
CA LEU A 286 -2.05 -24.40 25.68
C LEU A 286 -1.29 -25.25 26.68
N SER A 287 -0.09 -24.81 27.05
CA SER A 287 0.64 -25.39 28.21
C SER A 287 -0.05 -25.02 29.53
N GLN A 288 0.18 -25.81 30.57
CA GLN A 288 -0.38 -25.58 31.92
C GLN A 288 -0.02 -24.16 32.43
N LYS A 289 1.20 -23.68 32.14
CA LYS A 289 1.63 -22.32 32.50
C LYS A 289 0.81 -21.24 31.77
N ALA A 290 0.57 -21.42 30.47
CA ALA A 290 -0.26 -20.50 29.70
C ALA A 290 -1.70 -20.43 30.22
N ILE A 291 -2.30 -21.60 30.56
CA ILE A 291 -3.61 -21.70 31.19
C ILE A 291 -3.66 -20.96 32.52
N LYS A 292 -2.66 -21.16 33.37
CA LYS A 292 -2.56 -20.47 34.66
C LYS A 292 -2.51 -18.94 34.49
N ILE A 293 -1.73 -18.47 33.54
CA ILE A 293 -1.65 -17.03 33.21
C ILE A 293 -3.00 -16.49 32.68
N LEU A 294 -3.68 -17.23 31.80
CA LEU A 294 -5.01 -16.83 31.31
C LEU A 294 -6.05 -16.78 32.42
N LYS A 295 -6.05 -17.75 33.34
CA LYS A 295 -6.93 -17.73 34.52
C LYS A 295 -6.64 -16.56 35.47
N THR A 296 -5.42 -16.02 35.52
CA THR A 296 -5.11 -14.85 36.32
C THR A 296 -5.78 -13.58 35.81
N ILE A 297 -5.91 -13.40 34.48
CA ILE A 297 -6.58 -12.21 33.89
C ILE A 297 -8.11 -12.37 33.80
N GLU A 298 -8.64 -13.56 33.84
CA GLU A 298 -10.07 -13.86 33.66
C GLU A 298 -10.97 -13.00 34.59
N PRO A 299 -10.73 -12.90 35.92
CA PRO A 299 -11.55 -12.09 36.82
C PRO A 299 -11.53 -10.60 36.49
N PHE A 300 -10.52 -10.10 35.79
CA PHE A 300 -10.33 -8.69 35.49
C PHE A 300 -10.96 -8.24 34.17
N SER A 301 -11.19 -9.16 33.22
CA SER A 301 -11.64 -8.77 31.88
C SER A 301 -12.86 -9.55 31.34
N SER A 302 -13.10 -10.81 31.75
CA SER A 302 -14.14 -11.66 31.15
C SER A 302 -15.57 -11.11 31.34
N HIS A 303 -15.84 -10.44 32.45
CA HIS A 303 -17.17 -9.90 32.77
C HIS A 303 -17.47 -8.55 32.09
N LYS A 304 -16.47 -7.85 31.53
CA LYS A 304 -16.61 -6.48 30.96
C LYS A 304 -16.18 -6.34 29.51
N SER A 305 -15.53 -7.35 28.95
CA SER A 305 -15.06 -7.31 27.56
C SER A 305 -15.08 -8.71 26.93
N LYS A 306 -15.35 -8.77 25.65
CA LYS A 306 -15.14 -10.03 24.89
C LYS A 306 -13.65 -10.37 24.72
N TYR A 307 -12.76 -9.37 24.82
CA TYR A 307 -11.32 -9.56 24.66
C TYR A 307 -10.68 -9.99 25.98
N VAL A 308 -9.70 -10.91 25.88
CA VAL A 308 -8.84 -11.30 27.01
C VAL A 308 -8.03 -10.11 27.49
N PHE A 309 -7.55 -9.30 26.54
CA PHE A 309 -6.75 -8.12 26.79
C PHE A 309 -7.47 -6.84 26.27
N PRO A 310 -8.50 -6.35 26.98
CA PRO A 310 -9.14 -5.11 26.61
C PRO A 310 -8.19 -3.92 26.76
N SER A 311 -8.42 -2.88 25.96
CA SER A 311 -7.69 -1.61 26.07
C SER A 311 -7.97 -0.98 27.47
N PRO A 312 -6.97 -0.42 28.14
CA PRO A 312 -7.17 0.30 29.40
C PRO A 312 -8.20 1.45 29.33
N THR A 313 -8.41 1.97 28.12
CA THR A 313 -9.32 3.10 27.87
C THR A 313 -10.66 2.69 27.23
N SER A 314 -10.87 1.39 26.91
CA SER A 314 -12.09 0.96 26.22
C SER A 314 -12.32 -0.55 26.34
N ASN A 315 -13.48 -0.93 26.88
CA ASN A 315 -13.87 -2.33 27.00
C ASN A 315 -14.29 -2.98 25.66
N ILE A 316 -14.54 -2.18 24.63
CA ILE A 316 -14.93 -2.66 23.28
C ILE A 316 -13.75 -2.79 22.30
N LYS A 317 -12.54 -2.39 22.72
CA LYS A 317 -11.31 -2.53 21.94
C LYS A 317 -10.30 -3.37 22.70
N ASN A 318 -9.51 -4.14 21.98
CA ASN A 318 -8.35 -4.83 22.53
C ASN A 318 -7.15 -3.88 22.69
N ILE A 319 -6.11 -4.29 23.43
CA ILE A 319 -4.82 -3.58 23.45
C ILE A 319 -4.24 -3.49 22.04
N ASN A 320 -3.46 -2.43 21.80
CA ASN A 320 -2.80 -2.25 20.51
C ASN A 320 -1.63 -3.25 20.34
N ASP A 321 -1.38 -3.71 19.11
CA ASP A 321 -0.25 -4.59 18.79
C ASP A 321 1.12 -4.04 19.23
N ALA A 322 1.24 -2.71 19.32
CA ALA A 322 2.45 -2.06 19.80
C ALA A 322 2.61 -2.10 21.32
N THR A 323 1.57 -2.45 22.10
CA THR A 323 1.59 -2.37 23.57
C THR A 323 2.70 -3.25 24.18
N ILE A 324 2.80 -4.50 23.73
CA ILE A 324 3.84 -5.44 24.19
C ILE A 324 5.23 -4.97 23.74
N ASN A 325 5.36 -4.41 22.53
CA ASN A 325 6.62 -3.83 22.07
C ASN A 325 7.05 -2.60 22.92
N HIS A 326 6.09 -1.80 23.41
CA HIS A 326 6.39 -0.71 24.33
C HIS A 326 6.87 -1.23 25.69
N ALA A 327 6.30 -2.33 26.19
CA ALA A 327 6.76 -2.97 27.43
C ALA A 327 8.18 -3.53 27.27
N LEU A 328 8.46 -4.26 26.18
CA LEU A 328 9.80 -4.75 25.84
C LEU A 328 10.82 -3.61 25.70
N LYS A 329 10.42 -2.48 25.11
CA LYS A 329 11.29 -1.29 25.01
C LYS A 329 11.62 -0.70 26.37
N LYS A 330 10.67 -0.68 27.32
CA LYS A 330 10.92 -0.24 28.71
C LYS A 330 11.93 -1.13 29.42
N LEU A 331 11.89 -2.45 29.16
CA LEU A 331 12.87 -3.42 29.67
C LEU A 331 14.24 -3.33 28.97
N GLY A 332 14.44 -2.42 28.01
CA GLY A 332 15.74 -2.26 27.32
C GLY A 332 15.89 -3.08 26.02
N TYR A 333 14.88 -3.80 25.59
CA TYR A 333 14.93 -4.66 24.39
C TYR A 333 14.62 -3.94 23.06
N LYS A 334 14.68 -2.61 23.03
CA LYS A 334 14.57 -1.87 21.79
C LYS A 334 15.64 -2.35 20.80
N ASP A 335 15.21 -2.69 19.58
CA ASP A 335 16.04 -3.20 18.48
C ASP A 335 16.75 -4.56 18.76
N ARG A 336 16.60 -5.15 19.97
CA ARG A 336 17.08 -6.50 20.32
C ARG A 336 16.00 -7.56 20.22
N HIS A 337 14.76 -7.24 20.64
CA HIS A 337 13.63 -8.17 20.63
C HIS A 337 12.30 -7.42 20.43
N CYS A 338 11.33 -8.07 19.78
CA CYS A 338 9.98 -7.54 19.64
C CYS A 338 8.92 -8.65 19.83
N THR A 339 7.66 -8.28 19.93
CA THR A 339 6.57 -9.27 20.10
C THR A 339 6.56 -10.34 19.00
N HIS A 340 6.89 -9.97 17.76
CA HIS A 340 7.03 -10.93 16.66
C HIS A 340 8.27 -11.82 16.84
N GLY A 341 9.29 -11.33 17.52
CA GLY A 341 10.54 -12.03 17.82
C GLY A 341 10.32 -13.31 18.63
N PHE A 342 9.32 -13.39 19.53
CA PHE A 342 8.99 -14.62 20.26
C PHE A 342 8.69 -15.82 19.36
N ARG A 343 8.12 -15.56 18.17
CA ARG A 343 7.89 -16.64 17.20
C ARG A 343 9.19 -17.13 16.56
N SER A 344 10.12 -16.22 16.30
CA SER A 344 11.44 -16.57 15.80
C SER A 344 12.26 -17.31 16.89
N THR A 345 12.18 -16.85 18.14
CA THR A 345 12.79 -17.54 19.29
C THR A 345 12.25 -18.96 19.42
N PHE A 346 10.92 -19.14 19.43
CA PHE A 346 10.29 -20.46 19.47
C PHE A 346 10.76 -21.31 18.29
N SER A 347 10.65 -20.82 17.05
CA SER A 347 11.03 -21.58 15.87
C SER A 347 12.50 -22.00 15.89
N THR A 348 13.41 -21.08 16.18
CA THR A 348 14.85 -21.36 16.16
C THR A 348 15.22 -22.41 17.21
N ILE A 349 14.83 -22.17 18.47
CA ILE A 349 15.22 -23.03 19.58
C ILE A 349 14.59 -24.43 19.47
N THR A 350 13.30 -24.52 19.08
CA THR A 350 12.67 -25.83 18.89
C THR A 350 13.31 -26.61 17.75
N HIS A 351 13.71 -25.95 16.64
CA HIS A 351 14.44 -26.64 15.56
C HIS A 351 15.84 -27.09 15.99
N GLU A 352 16.55 -26.31 16.79
CA GLU A 352 17.89 -26.69 17.30
C GLU A 352 17.79 -27.82 18.31
N LYS A 353 16.72 -27.90 19.09
CA LYS A 353 16.51 -28.90 20.15
C LYS A 353 15.65 -30.10 19.77
N VAL A 354 15.53 -30.39 18.48
CA VAL A 354 14.76 -31.55 17.96
C VAL A 354 15.20 -32.84 18.62
N LYS A 355 16.47 -33.05 18.96
CA LYS A 355 16.95 -34.25 19.67
C LYS A 355 16.44 -34.37 21.11
N GLU A 356 16.08 -33.24 21.74
CA GLU A 356 15.56 -33.25 23.13
C GLU A 356 14.06 -33.57 23.17
N HIS A 357 13.26 -32.98 22.29
CA HIS A 357 11.81 -33.17 22.28
C HIS A 357 11.29 -34.17 21.25
N GLY A 358 12.06 -34.54 20.23
CA GLY A 358 11.72 -35.60 19.26
C GLY A 358 10.71 -35.20 18.16
N PHE A 359 10.16 -33.97 18.14
CA PHE A 359 9.13 -33.57 17.17
C PHE A 359 9.74 -33.07 15.86
N SER A 360 9.07 -33.39 14.75
CA SER A 360 9.50 -33.00 13.41
C SER A 360 9.28 -31.51 13.12
N SER A 361 10.00 -30.99 12.11
CA SER A 361 9.80 -29.62 11.62
C SER A 361 8.34 -29.34 11.22
N ASP A 362 7.60 -30.32 10.67
CA ASP A 362 6.18 -30.14 10.30
C ASP A 362 5.31 -29.79 11.51
N ILE A 363 5.61 -30.38 12.68
CA ILE A 363 4.88 -30.10 13.92
C ILE A 363 5.22 -28.71 14.43
N ILE A 364 6.50 -28.33 14.43
CA ILE A 364 6.97 -26.98 14.84
C ILE A 364 6.32 -25.92 13.96
N GLU A 365 6.38 -26.06 12.64
CA GLU A 365 5.79 -25.13 11.70
C GLU A 365 4.27 -25.03 11.83
N SER A 366 3.60 -26.17 12.19
CA SER A 366 2.16 -26.20 12.46
C SER A 366 1.78 -25.37 13.70
N CYS A 367 2.64 -25.30 14.73
CA CYS A 367 2.44 -24.41 15.88
C CYS A 367 2.50 -22.94 15.50
N LEU A 368 3.23 -22.61 14.44
CA LEU A 368 3.35 -21.25 13.92
C LEU A 368 2.26 -20.86 12.91
N ALA A 369 1.32 -21.76 12.61
CA ALA A 369 0.34 -21.60 11.53
C ALA A 369 1.02 -21.18 10.20
N HIS A 370 2.17 -21.81 9.88
CA HIS A 370 2.82 -21.67 8.58
C HIS A 370 2.18 -22.67 7.61
N GLU A 371 2.03 -22.23 6.36
CA GLU A 371 1.52 -23.12 5.31
C GLU A 371 2.63 -24.01 4.78
N GLU A 372 2.26 -25.25 4.42
CA GLU A 372 3.13 -26.16 3.70
C GLU A 372 3.60 -25.50 2.40
N GLN A 373 4.91 -25.29 2.29
CA GLN A 373 5.50 -24.65 1.10
C GLN A 373 5.48 -25.57 -0.13
N ASN A 374 5.41 -26.87 0.09
CA ASN A 374 5.31 -27.85 -0.98
C ASN A 374 3.85 -27.94 -1.46
N GLN A 375 3.55 -27.29 -2.58
CA GLN A 375 2.19 -27.26 -3.17
C GLN A 375 1.64 -28.67 -3.46
N VAL A 376 2.49 -29.64 -3.81
CA VAL A 376 2.09 -31.03 -4.05
C VAL A 376 1.67 -31.65 -2.73
N LYS A 377 2.46 -31.52 -1.66
CA LYS A 377 2.13 -32.03 -0.32
C LYS A 377 0.87 -31.33 0.24
N ALA A 378 0.71 -30.04 -0.01
CA ALA A 378 -0.47 -29.27 0.39
C ALA A 378 -1.76 -29.71 -0.32
N SER A 379 -1.69 -30.11 -1.59
CA SER A 379 -2.88 -30.55 -2.37
C SER A 379 -3.43 -31.91 -1.91
N TYR A 380 -2.57 -32.77 -1.39
CA TYR A 380 -2.97 -34.09 -0.85
C TYR A 380 -3.39 -34.03 0.62
N ASN A 381 -2.92 -33.02 1.38
CA ASN A 381 -3.20 -32.84 2.79
C ASN A 381 -4.41 -31.92 3.01
N ARG A 382 -5.64 -32.42 2.85
CA ARG A 382 -6.85 -31.75 3.35
C ARG A 382 -6.91 -31.92 4.88
N SER A 383 -6.06 -31.19 5.59
CA SER A 383 -5.88 -31.35 7.02
C SER A 383 -7.05 -30.75 7.81
N SER A 384 -7.58 -31.55 8.77
CA SER A 384 -8.40 -31.04 9.86
C SER A 384 -7.69 -29.93 10.61
N LYS A 385 -8.43 -28.94 11.17
CA LYS A 385 -7.86 -27.92 12.07
C LYS A 385 -7.17 -28.52 13.30
N MET A 386 -7.48 -29.79 13.61
CA MET A 386 -6.89 -30.56 14.70
C MET A 386 -5.66 -31.41 14.30
N LYS A 387 -5.12 -31.20 13.08
CA LYS A 387 -3.93 -31.93 12.66
C LYS A 387 -2.77 -31.72 13.64
N TYR A 388 -2.11 -32.79 14.02
CA TYR A 388 -1.01 -32.81 14.98
C TYR A 388 -1.38 -32.24 16.36
N PHE A 389 -2.65 -32.37 16.79
CA PHE A 389 -3.10 -31.72 18.04
C PHE A 389 -2.35 -32.23 19.27
N GLU A 390 -2.21 -33.55 19.41
CA GLU A 390 -1.53 -34.16 20.58
C GLU A 390 -0.04 -33.83 20.54
N GLU A 391 0.62 -33.97 19.40
CA GLU A 391 2.04 -33.65 19.26
C GLU A 391 2.31 -32.18 19.52
N LYS A 392 1.42 -31.31 19.05
CA LYS A 392 1.51 -29.84 19.36
C LYS A 392 1.31 -29.59 20.85
N LYS A 393 0.42 -30.33 21.53
CA LYS A 393 0.16 -30.19 22.95
C LYS A 393 1.41 -30.56 23.76
N GLU A 394 2.04 -31.65 23.42
CA GLU A 394 3.30 -32.08 24.04
C GLU A 394 4.44 -31.11 23.77
N LEU A 395 4.59 -30.62 22.51
CA LEU A 395 5.62 -29.64 22.16
C LEU A 395 5.42 -28.30 22.89
N MET A 396 4.18 -27.81 22.99
CA MET A 396 3.91 -26.55 23.70
C MET A 396 4.11 -26.69 25.21
N GLN A 397 3.87 -27.85 25.78
CA GLN A 397 4.19 -28.12 27.19
C GLN A 397 5.71 -28.18 27.38
N TRP A 398 6.43 -28.95 26.54
CA TRP A 398 7.88 -29.00 26.57
C TRP A 398 8.50 -27.61 26.47
N TRP A 399 8.00 -26.77 25.57
CA TRP A 399 8.45 -25.39 25.42
C TRP A 399 8.27 -24.55 26.69
N ALA A 400 7.13 -24.66 27.33
CA ALA A 400 6.87 -23.93 28.57
C ALA A 400 7.78 -24.42 29.72
N ASP A 401 7.99 -25.73 29.82
CA ASP A 401 8.87 -26.34 30.82
C ASP A 401 10.34 -25.97 30.57
N TRP A 402 10.76 -25.91 29.30
CA TRP A 402 12.09 -25.47 28.92
C TRP A 402 12.32 -24.01 29.33
N LEU A 403 11.39 -23.10 29.06
CA LEU A 403 11.48 -21.71 29.50
C LEU A 403 11.54 -21.58 31.04
N ASP A 404 10.78 -22.42 31.75
CA ASP A 404 10.79 -22.40 33.22
C ASP A 404 12.11 -22.92 33.80
N ASN A 405 12.68 -23.94 33.19
CA ASN A 405 13.97 -24.51 33.64
C ASN A 405 15.14 -23.57 33.34
N LEU A 406 15.02 -22.77 32.29
CA LEU A 406 16.05 -21.78 31.91
C LEU A 406 16.21 -20.68 32.99
N VAL A 407 15.15 -20.32 33.71
CA VAL A 407 15.13 -19.21 34.69
C VAL A 407 15.29 -19.69 36.13
N LYS A 408 15.27 -20.99 36.38
CA LYS A 408 15.65 -21.57 37.65
C LYS A 408 17.17 -21.54 37.82
#